data_fe49ed9d79cfb5505a165755614a2501
#
_entry.id   fe49ed9d79cfb5505a165755614a2501
#
_cell.length_a   1.000
_cell.length_b   1.000
_cell.length_c   1.000
_cell.angle_alpha   90.00
_cell.angle_beta   90.00
_cell.angle_gamma   90.00
#
_symmetry.space_group_name_H-M   'P 1'
#
loop_
_entity.id
_entity.type
_entity.pdbx_description
1 polymer ?
#
loop_
_entity_poly.entity_id
_entity_poly.type
_entity_poly.pdbx_seq_one_letter_code
_entity_poly.pdbx_strand_id
1 'polypeptide(L)'
;MYRKRDREQMTVEDFIPPFGGKLNAMNRWVIMSKIVPWDMVEDIYAKNFKDENADGRPPISARMAFGALYIKEHENFPQDRTMQHIAENVYMQYFLGLTEFNPKPLFDSRMLSYFATRFTKEDIASINEEIYRRTHPPKDDSSSNSNDNEGGKGKSDNETETEDNAKNNGTLILDATVAPADIRYPTDLSLLNECREGTEKIIDDVWEKTERKGHKTGYNRRKARKGFLHIAKQRKPRKKRVRQAVGEQLEYVEKNVAALEMILSKIGLESFGLANGERLLTISEIAKQQRRHYDNPSEPIPNRIVSLRQPHVRPIVRGKAGSEVEFGQKISISVVNGYTFIENQSWNNFAEGITLIASAEKYRERHGVYPEAILADKTYRNRENIDFCKEHGIRLSGPRLGRPKASEIEANKEQAYKDSCERNIVEGRFGIGKQRYGLNRIYARLALTGEVEAAMNVLCMNVAHQLRAILLPLVKRLRTV
;
A
#
# COMPACT_ATOMS: atom_id res chain seq x y z
N MET A 1 -15.93 19.50 16.19
CA MET A 1 -17.00 19.06 15.27
C MET A 1 -16.52 19.23 13.84
N TYR A 2 -16.52 18.16 13.04
CA TYR A 2 -16.29 18.29 11.60
C TYR A 2 -17.61 18.71 10.93
N ARG A 3 -17.61 19.84 10.23
CA ARG A 3 -18.76 20.28 9.42
C ARG A 3 -18.45 19.98 7.98
N LYS A 4 -19.28 19.13 7.33
CA LYS A 4 -19.21 18.89 5.89
C LYS A 4 -19.37 20.22 5.14
N ARG A 5 -18.55 20.42 4.11
CA ARG A 5 -18.66 21.57 3.22
C ARG A 5 -19.57 21.24 2.04
N ASP A 6 -20.05 22.29 1.39
CA ASP A 6 -20.83 22.13 0.17
C ASP A 6 -20.08 21.30 -0.87
N ARG A 7 -20.81 20.40 -1.51
CA ARG A 7 -20.28 19.40 -2.45
C ARG A 7 -20.00 19.98 -3.85
N GLU A 8 -20.39 21.22 -4.10
CA GLU A 8 -20.19 21.83 -5.40
C GLU A 8 -18.70 22.03 -5.70
N GLN A 9 -18.29 21.46 -6.83
CA GLN A 9 -16.96 21.67 -7.38
C GLN A 9 -16.87 23.12 -7.85
N MET A 10 -15.98 23.89 -7.24
CA MET A 10 -15.66 25.24 -7.68
C MET A 10 -15.20 25.24 -9.15
N THR A 11 -15.73 26.13 -9.96
CA THR A 11 -15.34 26.24 -11.37
C THR A 11 -13.96 26.90 -11.50
N VAL A 12 -13.35 26.73 -12.68
CA VAL A 12 -12.05 27.37 -12.96
C VAL A 12 -12.16 28.91 -12.92
N GLU A 13 -13.35 29.44 -13.19
CA GLU A 13 -13.65 30.87 -13.23
C GLU A 13 -13.78 31.49 -11.84
N ASP A 14 -14.12 30.68 -10.83
CA ASP A 14 -14.27 31.12 -9.44
C ASP A 14 -12.94 31.28 -8.69
N PHE A 15 -11.84 30.76 -9.24
CA PHE A 15 -10.53 30.87 -8.62
C PHE A 15 -9.85 32.21 -8.97
N ILE A 16 -9.39 32.94 -7.95
CA ILE A 16 -8.66 34.21 -8.11
C ILE A 16 -7.15 33.94 -8.13
N PRO A 17 -6.50 33.89 -9.32
CA PRO A 17 -5.06 33.71 -9.41
C PRO A 17 -4.31 35.02 -9.10
N PRO A 18 -3.00 34.95 -8.78
CA PRO A 18 -2.19 36.15 -8.63
C PRO A 18 -2.16 36.94 -9.95
N PHE A 19 -2.07 38.26 -9.84
CA PHE A 19 -2.00 39.17 -11.00
C PHE A 19 -3.25 39.17 -11.92
N GLY A 20 -4.41 38.69 -11.46
CA GLY A 20 -5.68 38.79 -12.18
C GLY A 20 -5.81 37.91 -13.44
N GLY A 21 -5.00 36.87 -13.57
CA GLY A 21 -5.10 35.91 -14.68
C GLY A 21 -6.30 34.95 -14.54
N LYS A 22 -6.44 34.06 -15.55
CA LYS A 22 -7.40 32.92 -15.48
C LYS A 22 -6.63 31.61 -15.50
N LEU A 23 -7.14 30.59 -14.76
CA LEU A 23 -6.57 29.26 -14.81
C LEU A 23 -6.83 28.61 -16.17
N ASN A 24 -5.83 27.86 -16.64
CA ASN A 24 -5.98 27.04 -17.84
C ASN A 24 -6.77 25.77 -17.51
N ALA A 25 -7.99 25.64 -18.05
CA ALA A 25 -8.86 24.49 -17.86
C ALA A 25 -8.23 23.15 -18.33
N MET A 26 -7.25 23.21 -19.26
CA MET A 26 -6.52 22.03 -19.75
C MET A 26 -5.30 21.66 -18.90
N ASN A 27 -5.03 22.39 -17.81
CA ASN A 27 -3.96 22.02 -16.90
C ASN A 27 -4.27 20.67 -16.21
N ARG A 28 -3.24 19.83 -16.07
CA ARG A 28 -3.37 18.49 -15.47
C ARG A 28 -4.05 18.50 -14.10
N TRP A 29 -3.76 19.46 -13.23
CA TRP A 29 -4.34 19.57 -11.90
C TRP A 29 -5.84 19.92 -11.95
N VAL A 30 -6.23 20.79 -12.90
CA VAL A 30 -7.64 21.12 -13.14
C VAL A 30 -8.40 19.88 -13.62
N ILE A 31 -7.84 19.12 -14.55
CA ILE A 31 -8.48 17.88 -15.03
C ILE A 31 -8.53 16.82 -13.92
N MET A 32 -7.43 16.61 -13.19
CA MET A 32 -7.39 15.66 -12.08
C MET A 32 -8.37 16.02 -10.96
N SER A 33 -8.61 17.33 -10.72
CA SER A 33 -9.62 17.74 -9.73
C SER A 33 -11.05 17.32 -10.09
N LYS A 34 -11.33 17.05 -11.37
CA LYS A 34 -12.62 16.53 -11.84
C LYS A 34 -12.70 15.00 -11.82
N ILE A 35 -11.55 14.32 -11.81
CA ILE A 35 -11.47 12.85 -11.76
C ILE A 35 -11.72 12.34 -10.33
N VAL A 36 -11.17 13.03 -9.32
CA VAL A 36 -11.29 12.62 -7.93
C VAL A 36 -12.73 12.81 -7.43
N PRO A 37 -13.36 11.78 -6.84
CA PRO A 37 -14.73 11.85 -6.29
C PRO A 37 -14.73 12.55 -4.92
N TRP A 38 -14.68 13.88 -4.91
CA TRP A 38 -14.56 14.67 -3.67
C TRP A 38 -15.70 14.50 -2.68
N ASP A 39 -16.90 14.23 -3.17
CA ASP A 39 -18.08 13.88 -2.37
C ASP A 39 -17.86 12.63 -1.52
N MET A 40 -17.31 11.59 -2.13
CA MET A 40 -16.95 10.35 -1.42
C MET A 40 -15.78 10.56 -0.46
N VAL A 41 -14.76 11.34 -0.86
CA VAL A 41 -13.63 11.71 0.02
C VAL A 41 -14.13 12.45 1.27
N GLU A 42 -15.09 13.38 1.11
CA GLU A 42 -15.69 14.13 2.21
C GLU A 42 -16.45 13.20 3.17
N ASP A 43 -17.24 12.27 2.63
CA ASP A 43 -18.00 11.31 3.44
C ASP A 43 -17.09 10.37 4.23
N ILE A 44 -16.02 9.86 3.61
CA ILE A 44 -15.02 9.00 4.25
C ILE A 44 -14.30 9.76 5.36
N TYR A 45 -13.81 10.95 5.05
CA TYR A 45 -13.06 11.76 6.01
C TYR A 45 -13.91 12.16 7.23
N ALA A 46 -15.19 12.53 7.00
CA ALA A 46 -16.11 12.89 8.07
C ALA A 46 -16.37 11.75 9.06
N LYS A 47 -16.46 10.50 8.58
CA LYS A 47 -16.67 9.31 9.43
C LYS A 47 -15.54 9.09 10.45
N ASN A 48 -14.34 9.61 10.18
CA ASN A 48 -13.17 9.44 11.03
C ASN A 48 -13.04 10.51 12.14
N PHE A 49 -14.02 11.41 12.26
CA PHE A 49 -14.13 12.35 13.36
C PHE A 49 -15.22 11.86 14.34
N LYS A 50 -14.78 11.32 15.47
CA LYS A 50 -15.66 10.65 16.44
C LYS A 50 -16.45 11.58 17.38
N ASP A 51 -16.03 12.84 17.56
CA ASP A 51 -16.63 13.75 18.53
C ASP A 51 -17.34 14.93 17.85
N GLU A 52 -18.66 14.94 17.95
CA GLU A 52 -19.49 16.06 17.50
C GLU A 52 -19.38 17.31 18.37
N ASN A 53 -18.85 17.20 19.59
CA ASN A 53 -18.86 18.26 20.63
C ASN A 53 -17.46 18.70 21.10
N ALA A 54 -16.39 18.39 20.38
CA ALA A 54 -15.06 18.83 20.77
C ALA A 54 -14.89 20.35 20.51
N ASP A 55 -14.72 21.12 21.58
CA ASP A 55 -14.28 22.51 21.49
C ASP A 55 -12.86 22.57 20.95
N GLY A 56 -12.63 23.35 19.90
CA GLY A 56 -11.31 23.50 19.33
C GLY A 56 -11.28 24.17 17.95
N ARG A 57 -10.08 24.30 17.39
CA ARG A 57 -9.90 24.82 16.03
C ARG A 57 -10.58 23.88 15.02
N PRO A 58 -11.37 24.42 14.06
CA PRO A 58 -12.01 23.61 13.03
C PRO A 58 -10.98 22.75 12.29
N PRO A 59 -11.28 21.48 12.02
CA PRO A 59 -10.40 20.60 11.29
C PRO A 59 -10.19 21.09 9.86
N ILE A 60 -9.04 20.74 9.28
CA ILE A 60 -8.74 20.98 7.88
C ILE A 60 -9.72 20.19 7.01
N SER A 61 -10.19 20.77 5.90
CA SER A 61 -11.18 20.12 5.03
C SER A 61 -10.65 18.80 4.45
N ALA A 62 -11.57 17.86 4.19
CA ALA A 62 -11.25 16.57 3.57
C ALA A 62 -10.49 16.74 2.25
N ARG A 63 -10.96 17.64 1.39
CA ARG A 63 -10.34 17.94 0.10
C ARG A 63 -8.90 18.42 0.24
N MET A 64 -8.62 19.26 1.24
CA MET A 64 -7.27 19.76 1.51
C MET A 64 -6.38 18.64 2.09
N ALA A 65 -6.88 17.86 3.03
CA ALA A 65 -6.13 16.76 3.65
C ALA A 65 -5.80 15.66 2.65
N PHE A 66 -6.81 15.13 1.95
CA PHE A 66 -6.64 14.08 0.92
C PHE A 66 -5.84 14.59 -0.27
N GLY A 67 -6.17 15.79 -0.76
CA GLY A 67 -5.51 16.39 -1.93
C GLY A 67 -4.02 16.63 -1.69
N ALA A 68 -3.62 17.04 -0.48
CA ALA A 68 -2.21 17.21 -0.14
C ALA A 68 -1.46 15.87 -0.06
N LEU A 69 -2.10 14.81 0.48
CA LEU A 69 -1.56 13.44 0.41
C LEU A 69 -1.42 12.98 -1.04
N TYR A 70 -2.45 13.21 -1.87
CA TYR A 70 -2.41 12.87 -3.27
C TYR A 70 -1.27 13.58 -4.01
N ILE A 71 -1.09 14.89 -3.79
CA ILE A 71 0.01 15.66 -4.39
C ILE A 71 1.36 15.09 -3.98
N LYS A 72 1.54 14.77 -2.68
CA LYS A 72 2.76 14.16 -2.15
C LYS A 72 3.13 12.89 -2.90
N GLU A 73 2.18 11.96 -3.03
CA GLU A 73 2.43 10.66 -3.66
C GLU A 73 2.54 10.78 -5.20
N HIS A 74 1.70 11.61 -5.82
CA HIS A 74 1.71 11.82 -7.27
C HIS A 74 3.04 12.42 -7.76
N GLU A 75 3.60 13.37 -7.03
CA GLU A 75 4.89 14.01 -7.35
C GLU A 75 6.08 13.28 -6.71
N ASN A 76 5.81 12.31 -5.83
CA ASN A 76 6.82 11.57 -5.06
C ASN A 76 7.76 12.52 -4.29
N PHE A 77 7.18 13.48 -3.57
CA PHE A 77 7.91 14.50 -2.82
C PHE A 77 8.01 14.15 -1.33
N PRO A 78 9.12 14.54 -0.65
CA PRO A 78 9.14 14.66 0.80
C PRO A 78 8.10 15.66 1.31
N GLN A 79 7.65 15.51 2.56
CA GLN A 79 6.58 16.33 3.15
C GLN A 79 6.86 17.85 3.05
N ASP A 80 8.06 18.29 3.43
CA ASP A 80 8.42 19.71 3.39
C ASP A 80 8.40 20.27 1.97
N ARG A 81 8.93 19.49 1.02
CA ARG A 81 8.92 19.88 -0.40
C ARG A 81 7.50 19.93 -0.96
N THR A 82 6.63 19.03 -0.53
CA THR A 82 5.21 19.05 -0.91
C THR A 82 4.56 20.38 -0.50
N MET A 83 4.80 20.82 0.73
CA MET A 83 4.22 22.09 1.22
C MET A 83 4.78 23.30 0.47
N GLN A 84 6.07 23.31 0.13
CA GLN A 84 6.67 24.37 -0.67
C GLN A 84 6.05 24.45 -2.08
N HIS A 85 5.94 23.30 -2.77
CA HIS A 85 5.33 23.26 -4.09
C HIS A 85 3.86 23.66 -4.10
N ILE A 86 3.10 23.28 -3.07
CA ILE A 86 1.71 23.72 -2.91
C ILE A 86 1.64 25.25 -2.75
N ALA A 87 2.53 25.85 -1.94
CA ALA A 87 2.55 27.29 -1.73
C ALA A 87 2.93 28.08 -3.00
N GLU A 88 3.70 27.49 -3.91
CA GLU A 88 4.18 28.13 -5.15
C GLU A 88 3.26 27.87 -6.35
N ASN A 89 2.38 26.86 -6.31
CA ASN A 89 1.63 26.38 -7.48
C ASN A 89 0.13 26.65 -7.37
N VAL A 90 -0.35 27.62 -8.14
CA VAL A 90 -1.78 28.00 -8.19
C VAL A 90 -2.70 26.84 -8.55
N TYR A 91 -2.27 25.93 -9.43
CA TYR A 91 -3.07 24.79 -9.86
C TYR A 91 -3.17 23.69 -8.79
N MET A 92 -2.11 23.50 -7.99
CA MET A 92 -2.17 22.60 -6.83
C MET A 92 -3.12 23.17 -5.77
N GLN A 93 -3.11 24.48 -5.56
CA GLN A 93 -4.04 25.14 -4.63
C GLN A 93 -5.50 25.02 -5.09
N TYR A 94 -5.77 25.20 -6.38
CA TYR A 94 -7.08 24.93 -6.97
C TYR A 94 -7.51 23.47 -6.75
N PHE A 95 -6.60 22.51 -6.97
CA PHE A 95 -6.85 21.08 -6.71
C PHE A 95 -7.25 20.84 -5.25
N LEU A 96 -6.62 21.53 -4.30
CA LEU A 96 -6.95 21.48 -2.87
C LEU A 96 -8.26 22.20 -2.50
N GLY A 97 -8.91 22.89 -3.44
CA GLY A 97 -10.17 23.59 -3.23
C GLY A 97 -10.03 24.97 -2.60
N LEU A 98 -8.89 25.64 -2.79
CA LEU A 98 -8.76 27.05 -2.45
C LEU A 98 -9.50 27.90 -3.48
N THR A 99 -10.05 29.02 -3.04
CA THR A 99 -10.76 30.00 -3.87
C THR A 99 -9.84 31.09 -4.41
N GLU A 100 -8.68 31.26 -3.77
CA GLU A 100 -7.68 32.26 -4.13
C GLU A 100 -6.27 31.77 -3.86
N PHE A 101 -5.29 32.37 -4.51
CA PHE A 101 -3.89 32.04 -4.32
C PHE A 101 -3.38 32.48 -2.96
N ASN A 102 -2.75 31.58 -2.22
CA ASN A 102 -2.08 31.86 -0.96
C ASN A 102 -0.59 31.48 -1.03
N PRO A 103 0.34 32.44 -1.00
CA PRO A 103 1.77 32.17 -1.10
C PRO A 103 2.39 31.58 0.16
N LYS A 104 1.60 31.43 1.25
CA LYS A 104 2.07 30.87 2.52
C LYS A 104 1.74 29.39 2.61
N PRO A 105 2.55 28.58 3.31
CA PRO A 105 2.19 27.20 3.63
C PRO A 105 0.84 27.14 4.33
N LEU A 106 -0.06 26.28 3.85
CA LEU A 106 -1.44 26.18 4.35
C LEU A 106 -1.49 25.54 5.75
N PHE A 107 -0.54 24.67 6.06
CA PHE A 107 -0.37 23.96 7.32
C PHE A 107 1.07 23.42 7.44
N ASP A 108 1.42 22.96 8.63
CA ASP A 108 2.74 22.33 8.90
C ASP A 108 2.89 21.00 8.15
N SER A 109 4.06 20.72 7.59
CA SER A 109 4.34 19.51 6.80
C SER A 109 4.07 18.21 7.55
N ARG A 110 4.23 18.20 8.89
CA ARG A 110 3.92 17.06 9.77
C ARG A 110 2.45 16.67 9.75
N MET A 111 1.56 17.60 9.38
CA MET A 111 0.13 17.32 9.25
C MET A 111 -0.16 16.28 8.16
N LEU A 112 0.69 16.13 7.14
CA LEU A 112 0.55 15.08 6.13
C LEU A 112 0.57 13.67 6.77
N SER A 113 1.46 13.42 7.73
CA SER A 113 1.45 12.14 8.46
C SER A 113 0.17 11.97 9.28
N TYR A 114 -0.33 13.03 9.88
CA TYR A 114 -1.58 13.00 10.63
C TYR A 114 -2.79 12.77 9.69
N PHE A 115 -2.84 13.40 8.54
CA PHE A 115 -3.90 13.16 7.55
C PHE A 115 -3.91 11.70 7.07
N ALA A 116 -2.74 11.10 6.86
CA ALA A 116 -2.64 9.70 6.48
C ALA A 116 -3.27 8.74 7.51
N THR A 117 -3.32 9.09 8.80
CA THR A 117 -4.00 8.29 9.83
C THR A 117 -5.52 8.37 9.78
N ARG A 118 -6.07 9.31 8.99
CA ARG A 118 -7.51 9.52 8.83
C ARG A 118 -8.13 8.70 7.69
N PHE A 119 -7.32 7.93 6.99
CA PHE A 119 -7.76 7.04 5.93
C PHE A 119 -7.27 5.62 6.20
N THR A 120 -8.01 4.65 5.72
CA THR A 120 -7.60 3.25 5.64
C THR A 120 -7.24 2.89 4.20
N LYS A 121 -6.57 1.76 3.98
CA LYS A 121 -6.33 1.26 2.63
C LYS A 121 -7.64 0.91 1.90
N GLU A 122 -8.65 0.47 2.65
CA GLU A 122 -9.99 0.17 2.16
C GLU A 122 -10.70 1.44 1.67
N ASP A 123 -10.55 2.56 2.37
CA ASP A 123 -11.06 3.87 1.94
C ASP A 123 -10.45 4.28 0.61
N ILE A 124 -9.13 4.16 0.48
CA ILE A 124 -8.43 4.50 -0.77
C ILE A 124 -8.82 3.55 -1.90
N ALA A 125 -8.97 2.26 -1.61
CA ALA A 125 -9.44 1.28 -2.58
C ALA A 125 -10.86 1.63 -3.07
N SER A 126 -11.77 2.01 -2.18
CA SER A 126 -13.13 2.42 -2.53
C SER A 126 -13.16 3.67 -3.41
N ILE A 127 -12.31 4.67 -3.13
CA ILE A 127 -12.13 5.85 -3.99
C ILE A 127 -11.62 5.44 -5.37
N ASN A 128 -10.69 4.49 -5.43
CA ASN A 128 -10.13 3.97 -6.68
C ASN A 128 -11.19 3.23 -7.52
N GLU A 129 -12.03 2.43 -6.89
CA GLU A 129 -13.19 1.75 -7.52
C GLU A 129 -14.18 2.77 -8.09
N GLU A 130 -14.50 3.83 -7.35
CA GLU A 130 -15.42 4.87 -7.81
C GLU A 130 -14.87 5.62 -9.03
N ILE A 131 -13.56 5.91 -9.07
CA ILE A 131 -12.92 6.51 -10.25
C ILE A 131 -13.09 5.61 -11.48
N TYR A 132 -12.91 4.30 -11.31
CA TYR A 132 -13.11 3.34 -12.38
C TYR A 132 -14.58 3.29 -12.84
N ARG A 133 -15.51 3.18 -11.90
CA ARG A 133 -16.95 3.08 -12.14
C ARG A 133 -17.50 4.29 -12.91
N ARG A 134 -17.05 5.51 -12.61
CA ARG A 134 -17.44 6.73 -13.32
C ARG A 134 -17.08 6.71 -14.81
N THR A 135 -16.03 5.97 -15.17
CA THR A 135 -15.59 5.84 -16.58
C THR A 135 -16.08 4.57 -17.26
N HIS A 136 -16.47 3.57 -16.49
CA HIS A 136 -16.94 2.28 -16.95
C HIS A 136 -18.23 1.91 -16.21
N PRO A 137 -19.33 2.63 -16.45
CA PRO A 137 -20.60 2.30 -15.81
C PRO A 137 -21.01 0.88 -16.21
N PRO A 138 -21.63 0.11 -15.30
CA PRO A 138 -22.24 -1.17 -15.65
C PRO A 138 -23.18 -0.96 -16.83
N LYS A 139 -23.21 -1.90 -17.77
CA LYS A 139 -24.18 -1.84 -18.86
C LYS A 139 -25.55 -2.09 -18.25
N ASP A 140 -26.41 -1.08 -18.25
CA ASP A 140 -27.82 -1.25 -17.94
C ASP A 140 -28.43 -2.12 -19.03
N ASP A 141 -28.98 -3.28 -18.70
CA ASP A 141 -29.71 -4.17 -19.60
C ASP A 141 -31.05 -3.57 -20.09
N SER A 142 -31.31 -2.29 -19.79
CA SER A 142 -32.58 -1.60 -20.11
C SER A 142 -32.59 -0.84 -21.44
N SER A 143 -31.55 -0.90 -22.29
CA SER A 143 -31.52 -0.15 -23.56
C SER A 143 -31.53 -1.02 -24.83
N SER A 144 -32.29 -2.14 -24.83
CA SER A 144 -32.61 -2.85 -26.05
C SER A 144 -34.14 -2.78 -26.35
N ASN A 145 -34.67 -1.57 -26.55
CA ASN A 145 -35.95 -1.36 -27.19
C ASN A 145 -35.85 -0.18 -28.15
N SER A 146 -35.46 -0.46 -29.39
CA SER A 146 -35.87 0.31 -30.54
C SER A 146 -36.24 -0.68 -31.64
N ASN A 147 -37.56 -0.83 -31.79
CA ASN A 147 -38.33 -1.25 -32.94
C ASN A 147 -37.57 -1.73 -34.18
N ASP A 148 -37.86 -2.98 -34.58
CA ASP A 148 -38.44 -3.17 -35.91
C ASP A 148 -39.32 -4.41 -35.90
N ASN A 149 -40.56 -4.20 -36.41
CA ASN A 149 -41.66 -5.10 -36.56
C ASN A 149 -41.35 -6.09 -37.69
N GLU A 150 -41.59 -7.40 -37.51
CA GLU A 150 -42.47 -8.16 -38.39
C GLU A 150 -42.57 -9.63 -38.00
N GLY A 151 -43.72 -10.12 -38.06
CA GLY A 151 -44.42 -11.28 -37.70
C GLY A 151 -43.78 -12.67 -37.90
N GLY A 152 -44.18 -13.57 -37.00
CA GLY A 152 -43.99 -15.01 -37.14
C GLY A 152 -44.44 -15.80 -35.94
N LYS A 153 -45.61 -16.44 -36.02
CA LYS A 153 -46.23 -17.32 -35.03
C LYS A 153 -45.35 -18.52 -34.63
N GLY A 154 -45.38 -18.88 -33.34
CA GLY A 154 -45.51 -20.28 -33.03
C GLY A 154 -44.66 -20.86 -31.90
N LYS A 155 -45.39 -21.22 -30.85
CA LYS A 155 -45.19 -22.29 -29.86
C LYS A 155 -44.42 -22.00 -28.58
N SER A 156 -45.22 -22.09 -27.53
CA SER A 156 -44.87 -22.24 -26.13
C SER A 156 -44.06 -23.51 -25.89
N ASP A 157 -42.95 -23.36 -25.16
CA ASP A 157 -42.53 -24.35 -24.17
C ASP A 157 -41.94 -23.61 -22.99
N ASN A 158 -42.49 -23.88 -21.82
CA ASN A 158 -42.04 -23.41 -20.51
C ASN A 158 -40.67 -24.05 -20.20
N GLU A 159 -39.62 -23.27 -20.25
CA GLU A 159 -38.41 -23.58 -19.53
C GLU A 159 -38.15 -22.44 -18.58
N THR A 160 -38.06 -22.79 -17.30
CA THR A 160 -37.60 -21.95 -16.17
C THR A 160 -36.19 -21.48 -16.47
N GLU A 161 -36.08 -20.24 -16.98
CA GLU A 161 -34.75 -19.61 -17.12
C GLU A 161 -34.18 -19.32 -15.73
N THR A 162 -33.17 -20.09 -15.34
CA THR A 162 -32.27 -19.77 -14.26
C THR A 162 -31.43 -18.56 -14.67
N GLU A 163 -31.44 -17.54 -13.82
CA GLU A 163 -30.66 -16.29 -13.96
C GLU A 163 -29.15 -16.54 -13.94
N ASP A 164 -28.53 -17.06 -15.00
CA ASP A 164 -27.06 -17.19 -15.06
C ASP A 164 -26.48 -17.33 -16.49
N ASN A 165 -27.00 -16.61 -17.47
CA ASN A 165 -26.49 -16.70 -18.86
C ASN A 165 -25.77 -15.43 -19.38
N ALA A 166 -25.27 -14.54 -18.53
CA ALA A 166 -24.40 -13.47 -18.99
C ALA A 166 -23.01 -14.05 -19.35
N LYS A 167 -22.64 -13.99 -20.64
CA LYS A 167 -21.35 -14.51 -21.12
C LYS A 167 -20.18 -13.78 -20.45
N ASN A 168 -19.21 -14.54 -19.93
CA ASN A 168 -17.96 -13.99 -19.39
C ASN A 168 -17.28 -13.06 -20.40
N ASN A 169 -16.71 -11.96 -19.94
CA ASN A 169 -16.13 -10.94 -20.80
C ASN A 169 -14.87 -10.30 -20.18
N GLY A 170 -13.91 -9.96 -21.03
CA GLY A 170 -12.69 -9.26 -20.64
C GLY A 170 -11.63 -10.13 -20.00
N THR A 171 -10.52 -9.51 -19.63
CA THR A 171 -9.34 -10.18 -19.10
C THR A 171 -8.94 -9.60 -17.75
N LEU A 172 -8.74 -10.47 -16.77
CA LEU A 172 -8.19 -10.14 -15.47
C LEU A 172 -6.72 -10.57 -15.40
N ILE A 173 -5.80 -9.62 -15.23
CA ILE A 173 -4.36 -9.92 -15.11
C ILE A 173 -3.96 -9.80 -13.65
N LEU A 174 -3.38 -10.86 -13.07
CA LEU A 174 -2.99 -10.92 -11.66
C LEU A 174 -1.49 -11.12 -11.52
N ASP A 175 -0.89 -10.37 -10.59
CA ASP A 175 0.49 -10.60 -10.15
C ASP A 175 0.73 -9.96 -8.78
N ALA A 176 1.86 -10.27 -8.14
CA ALA A 176 2.23 -9.70 -6.85
C ALA A 176 3.64 -9.11 -6.86
N THR A 177 3.82 -8.08 -6.06
CA THR A 177 5.11 -7.44 -5.84
C THR A 177 5.32 -7.13 -4.37
N VAL A 178 6.55 -6.74 -4.03
CA VAL A 178 6.87 -6.16 -2.71
C VAL A 178 7.07 -4.66 -2.86
N ALA A 179 6.45 -3.90 -1.95
CA ALA A 179 6.74 -2.50 -1.71
C ALA A 179 7.65 -2.41 -0.47
N PRO A 180 8.96 -2.17 -0.65
CA PRO A 180 9.92 -2.16 0.44
C PRO A 180 9.67 -1.02 1.43
N ALA A 181 9.82 -1.29 2.73
CA ALA A 181 9.78 -0.27 3.76
C ALA A 181 11.10 0.50 3.83
N ASP A 182 11.02 1.76 4.26
CA ASP A 182 12.20 2.60 4.53
C ASP A 182 12.90 2.17 5.83
N ILE A 183 13.58 1.04 5.77
CA ILE A 183 14.41 0.54 6.85
C ILE A 183 15.86 0.31 6.38
N ARG A 184 16.80 0.42 7.32
CA ARG A 184 18.16 -0.05 7.06
C ARG A 184 18.13 -1.56 6.80
N TYR A 185 18.98 -2.04 5.87
CA TYR A 185 19.13 -3.49 5.66
C TYR A 185 19.42 -4.18 7.01
N PRO A 186 18.52 -5.07 7.46
CA PRO A 186 18.59 -5.64 8.79
C PRO A 186 19.69 -6.71 8.86
N THR A 187 20.53 -6.58 9.89
CA THR A 187 21.43 -7.64 10.31
C THR A 187 21.21 -7.92 11.79
N ASP A 188 21.37 -9.16 12.24
CA ASP A 188 21.14 -9.53 13.64
C ASP A 188 21.97 -8.65 14.59
N LEU A 189 23.22 -8.40 14.23
CA LEU A 189 24.10 -7.54 15.01
C LEU A 189 23.60 -6.10 15.11
N SER A 190 23.09 -5.51 14.02
CA SER A 190 22.57 -4.14 14.04
C SER A 190 21.26 -4.03 14.81
N LEU A 191 20.37 -5.01 14.64
CA LEU A 191 19.09 -5.08 15.35
C LEU A 191 19.30 -5.19 16.87
N LEU A 192 20.18 -6.08 17.30
CA LEU A 192 20.51 -6.23 18.72
C LEU A 192 21.18 -5.00 19.30
N ASN A 193 22.06 -4.32 18.55
CA ASN A 193 22.62 -3.05 19.00
C ASN A 193 21.55 -1.97 19.18
N GLU A 194 20.55 -1.87 18.26
CA GLU A 194 19.43 -0.94 18.40
C GLU A 194 18.56 -1.30 19.62
N CYS A 195 18.31 -2.59 19.88
CA CYS A 195 17.63 -3.06 21.07
C CYS A 195 18.38 -2.71 22.34
N ARG A 196 19.70 -2.92 22.38
CA ARG A 196 20.56 -2.53 23.52
C ARG A 196 20.48 -1.03 23.80
N GLU A 197 20.67 -0.20 22.76
CA GLU A 197 20.58 1.27 22.90
C GLU A 197 19.17 1.69 23.32
N GLY A 198 18.14 1.00 22.82
CA GLY A 198 16.75 1.22 23.22
C GLY A 198 16.49 0.92 24.69
N THR A 199 16.99 -0.23 25.20
CA THR A 199 16.87 -0.58 26.61
C THR A 199 17.68 0.35 27.51
N GLU A 200 18.89 0.74 27.09
CA GLU A 200 19.71 1.72 27.82
C GLU A 200 19.01 3.07 27.99
N LYS A 201 18.30 3.51 26.94
CA LYS A 201 17.50 4.75 26.99
C LYS A 201 16.33 4.61 27.95
N ILE A 202 15.58 3.50 27.88
CA ILE A 202 14.47 3.25 28.82
C ILE A 202 14.99 3.25 30.27
N ILE A 203 16.13 2.58 30.52
CA ILE A 203 16.76 2.58 31.85
C ILE A 203 17.08 4.01 32.30
N ASP A 204 17.58 4.88 31.42
CA ASP A 204 17.86 6.28 31.75
C ASP A 204 16.58 7.05 32.08
N ASP A 205 15.52 6.89 31.27
CA ASP A 205 14.23 7.57 31.44
C ASP A 205 13.52 7.18 32.75
N VAL A 206 13.61 5.89 33.14
CA VAL A 206 12.92 5.40 34.33
C VAL A 206 13.77 5.50 35.61
N TRP A 207 15.09 5.56 35.49
CA TRP A 207 15.99 5.63 36.64
C TRP A 207 15.74 6.84 37.53
N GLU A 208 15.39 7.97 36.96
CA GLU A 208 15.07 9.19 37.68
C GLU A 208 13.78 9.08 38.50
N LYS A 209 12.88 8.17 38.09
CA LYS A 209 11.61 7.87 38.75
C LYS A 209 11.71 6.83 39.86
N THR A 210 12.83 6.10 39.90
CA THR A 210 13.12 5.17 40.97
C THR A 210 13.95 5.92 42.03
N GLU A 211 13.53 6.29 43.15
CA GLU A 211 14.25 6.96 44.25
C GLU A 211 15.78 6.86 44.24
N ARG A 212 16.43 6.59 43.13
CA ARG A 212 17.87 6.43 42.87
C ARG A 212 18.61 5.51 43.86
N LYS A 213 17.87 4.58 44.50
CA LYS A 213 18.45 3.61 45.44
C LYS A 213 19.11 2.47 44.68
N GLY A 214 20.40 2.30 44.86
CA GLY A 214 21.20 1.21 44.29
C GLY A 214 22.06 1.62 43.09
N HIS A 215 22.69 0.63 42.45
CA HIS A 215 23.50 0.87 41.25
C HIS A 215 22.62 0.93 40.01
N LYS A 216 22.81 1.99 39.19
CA LYS A 216 22.13 2.11 37.88
C LYS A 216 22.47 0.88 37.05
N THR A 217 21.42 0.13 36.66
CA THR A 217 21.55 -0.99 35.75
C THR A 217 21.95 -0.50 34.35
N GLY A 218 22.64 -1.28 33.59
CA GLY A 218 23.20 -0.86 32.29
C GLY A 218 24.69 -1.01 32.21
N TYR A 219 25.13 -2.23 32.50
CA TYR A 219 26.55 -2.58 32.57
C TYR A 219 27.29 -2.41 31.24
N ASN A 220 28.48 -1.80 31.33
CA ASN A 220 29.47 -1.85 30.25
C ASN A 220 29.01 -1.27 28.89
N ARG A 221 28.15 -0.25 28.86
CA ARG A 221 27.67 0.42 27.61
C ARG A 221 28.83 0.75 26.66
N ARG A 222 29.97 1.26 27.20
CA ARG A 222 31.14 1.57 26.38
C ARG A 222 31.76 0.32 25.77
N LYS A 223 31.83 -0.79 26.52
CA LYS A 223 32.38 -2.07 26.04
C LYS A 223 31.48 -2.67 24.99
N ALA A 224 30.18 -2.70 25.22
CA ALA A 224 29.16 -3.19 24.28
C ALA A 224 29.18 -2.42 22.95
N ARG A 225 29.20 -1.08 23.01
CA ARG A 225 29.33 -0.21 21.83
C ARG A 225 30.66 -0.43 21.10
N LYS A 226 31.80 -0.55 21.81
CA LYS A 226 33.09 -0.83 21.20
C LYS A 226 33.13 -2.18 20.49
N GLY A 227 32.55 -3.22 21.09
CA GLY A 227 32.41 -4.56 20.50
C GLY A 227 31.58 -4.53 19.22
N PHE A 228 30.41 -3.88 19.24
CA PHE A 228 29.60 -3.66 18.06
C PHE A 228 30.35 -2.94 16.94
N LEU A 229 30.96 -1.78 17.22
CA LEU A 229 31.64 -0.96 16.23
C LEU A 229 32.89 -1.66 15.65
N HIS A 230 33.56 -2.51 16.42
CA HIS A 230 34.70 -3.30 15.95
C HIS A 230 34.31 -4.21 14.77
N ILE A 231 33.13 -4.82 14.80
CA ILE A 231 32.62 -5.66 13.70
C ILE A 231 31.94 -4.85 12.63
N ALA A 232 31.08 -3.90 13.00
CA ALA A 232 30.25 -3.14 12.05
C ALA A 232 31.08 -2.27 11.08
N LYS A 233 32.30 -1.86 11.45
CA LYS A 233 33.21 -1.10 10.58
C LYS A 233 33.99 -1.97 9.58
N GLN A 234 33.97 -3.29 9.74
CA GLN A 234 34.70 -4.20 8.84
C GLN A 234 33.93 -4.43 7.56
N ARG A 235 34.58 -4.31 6.39
CA ARG A 235 33.96 -4.53 5.08
C ARG A 235 33.52 -5.99 4.88
N LYS A 236 34.33 -6.96 5.37
CA LYS A 236 34.06 -8.41 5.26
C LYS A 236 34.45 -9.11 6.58
N PRO A 237 33.66 -8.99 7.64
CA PRO A 237 33.99 -9.63 8.90
C PRO A 237 33.85 -11.16 8.77
N ARG A 238 34.73 -11.90 9.49
CA ARG A 238 34.69 -13.37 9.55
C ARG A 238 33.41 -13.82 10.27
N LYS A 239 32.65 -14.80 9.69
CA LYS A 239 31.42 -15.33 10.25
C LYS A 239 31.47 -15.69 11.73
N LYS A 240 32.55 -16.34 12.17
CA LYS A 240 32.78 -16.69 13.60
C LYS A 240 32.83 -15.46 14.52
N ARG A 241 33.49 -14.37 14.10
CA ARG A 241 33.50 -13.11 14.85
C ARG A 241 32.19 -12.39 14.91
N VAL A 242 31.45 -12.42 13.78
CA VAL A 242 30.06 -11.86 13.74
C VAL A 242 29.17 -12.62 14.70
N ARG A 243 29.20 -13.96 14.69
CA ARG A 243 28.41 -14.78 15.61
C ARG A 243 28.76 -14.50 17.09
N GLN A 244 30.03 -14.39 17.41
CA GLN A 244 30.46 -14.03 18.76
C GLN A 244 29.92 -12.66 19.17
N ALA A 245 30.03 -11.63 18.32
CA ALA A 245 29.52 -10.30 18.60
C ALA A 245 27.96 -10.26 18.72
N VAL A 246 27.24 -11.07 17.94
CA VAL A 246 25.80 -11.25 18.09
C VAL A 246 25.48 -11.83 19.48
N GLY A 247 26.17 -12.88 19.91
CA GLY A 247 26.01 -13.46 21.25
C GLY A 247 26.26 -12.46 22.37
N GLU A 248 27.34 -11.70 22.29
CA GLU A 248 27.66 -10.65 23.26
C GLU A 248 26.58 -9.55 23.33
N GLN A 249 26.09 -9.07 22.17
CA GLN A 249 25.03 -8.06 22.13
C GLN A 249 23.72 -8.62 22.70
N LEU A 250 23.39 -9.87 22.38
CA LEU A 250 22.21 -10.54 22.88
C LEU A 250 22.21 -10.64 24.41
N GLU A 251 23.34 -11.03 25.01
CA GLU A 251 23.48 -11.06 26.47
C GLU A 251 23.28 -9.69 27.12
N TYR A 252 23.76 -8.61 26.50
CA TYR A 252 23.49 -7.25 26.99
C TYR A 252 22.03 -6.90 26.95
N VAL A 253 21.34 -7.23 25.84
CA VAL A 253 19.89 -6.98 25.69
C VAL A 253 19.11 -7.75 26.73
N GLU A 254 19.36 -9.03 26.91
CA GLU A 254 18.68 -9.90 27.88
C GLU A 254 18.85 -9.40 29.33
N LYS A 255 20.07 -9.04 29.71
CA LYS A 255 20.34 -8.45 31.04
C LYS A 255 19.58 -7.14 31.26
N ASN A 256 19.56 -6.28 30.24
CA ASN A 256 18.82 -5.02 30.33
C ASN A 256 17.30 -5.24 30.39
N VAL A 257 16.77 -6.17 29.61
CA VAL A 257 15.32 -6.53 29.61
C VAL A 257 14.93 -7.03 31.01
N ALA A 258 15.66 -8.00 31.57
CA ALA A 258 15.39 -8.52 32.89
C ALA A 258 15.44 -7.43 33.98
N ALA A 259 16.38 -6.50 33.89
CA ALA A 259 16.47 -5.38 34.81
C ALA A 259 15.27 -4.41 34.66
N LEU A 260 14.83 -4.13 33.43
CA LEU A 260 13.67 -3.28 33.16
C LEU A 260 12.35 -3.93 33.61
N GLU A 261 12.20 -5.24 33.45
CA GLU A 261 11.04 -6.00 33.95
C GLU A 261 10.95 -5.93 35.47
N MET A 262 12.09 -6.05 36.18
CA MET A 262 12.14 -5.85 37.63
C MET A 262 11.80 -4.40 38.05
N ILE A 263 12.23 -3.40 37.28
CA ILE A 263 11.89 -2.01 37.55
C ILE A 263 10.39 -1.81 37.32
N LEU A 264 9.86 -2.28 36.19
CA LEU A 264 8.44 -2.17 35.85
C LEU A 264 7.55 -2.79 36.93
N SER A 265 7.93 -3.97 37.46
CA SER A 265 7.18 -4.62 38.55
C SER A 265 7.16 -3.82 39.85
N LYS A 266 8.16 -2.97 40.08
CA LYS A 266 8.27 -2.12 41.29
C LYS A 266 7.53 -0.80 41.20
N ILE A 267 7.62 -0.13 40.04
CA ILE A 267 7.06 1.24 39.89
C ILE A 267 5.72 1.28 39.16
N GLY A 268 5.27 0.16 38.60
CA GLY A 268 4.04 0.05 37.82
C GLY A 268 4.14 0.70 36.43
N LEU A 269 3.17 0.38 35.56
CA LEU A 269 3.16 0.81 34.15
C LEU A 269 2.97 2.32 34.00
N GLU A 270 2.17 2.95 34.87
CA GLU A 270 1.91 4.39 34.85
C GLU A 270 3.19 5.19 35.02
N SER A 271 3.99 4.87 36.06
CA SER A 271 5.28 5.52 36.29
C SER A 271 6.35 5.14 35.27
N PHE A 272 6.31 3.91 34.76
CA PHE A 272 7.21 3.43 33.72
C PHE A 272 6.95 4.16 32.37
N GLY A 273 5.71 4.46 32.07
CA GLY A 273 5.25 5.10 30.85
C GLY A 273 4.88 4.09 29.76
N LEU A 274 3.69 4.26 29.17
CA LEU A 274 3.11 3.35 28.18
C LEU A 274 4.07 3.11 26.99
N ALA A 275 4.64 4.18 26.42
CA ALA A 275 5.55 4.09 25.27
C ALA A 275 6.84 3.29 25.60
N ASN A 276 7.36 3.41 26.83
CA ASN A 276 8.49 2.60 27.29
C ASN A 276 8.08 1.13 27.45
N GLY A 277 6.87 0.86 27.94
CA GLY A 277 6.31 -0.49 28.06
C GLY A 277 6.15 -1.19 26.70
N GLU A 278 5.53 -0.55 25.73
CA GLU A 278 5.38 -1.07 24.37
C GLU A 278 6.72 -1.36 23.70
N ARG A 279 7.67 -0.45 23.90
CA ARG A 279 9.03 -0.63 23.36
C ARG A 279 9.77 -1.78 24.04
N LEU A 280 9.61 -1.93 25.36
CA LEU A 280 10.19 -3.04 26.11
C LEU A 280 9.62 -4.38 25.66
N LEU A 281 8.31 -4.48 25.47
CA LEU A 281 7.67 -5.68 24.94
C LEU A 281 8.22 -6.07 23.55
N THR A 282 8.36 -5.10 22.66
CA THR A 282 8.94 -5.31 21.32
C THR A 282 10.40 -5.80 21.41
N ILE A 283 11.21 -5.18 22.27
CA ILE A 283 12.61 -5.58 22.46
C ILE A 283 12.71 -6.97 23.09
N SER A 284 11.86 -7.29 24.04
CA SER A 284 11.79 -8.62 24.67
C SER A 284 11.48 -9.71 23.66
N GLU A 285 10.50 -9.45 22.76
CA GLU A 285 10.16 -10.39 21.68
C GLU A 285 11.33 -10.56 20.69
N ILE A 286 11.97 -9.46 20.27
CA ILE A 286 13.17 -9.53 19.42
C ILE A 286 14.26 -10.36 20.09
N ALA A 287 14.51 -10.15 21.38
CA ALA A 287 15.54 -10.89 22.12
C ALA A 287 15.24 -12.39 22.13
N LYS A 288 13.98 -12.79 22.38
CA LYS A 288 13.54 -14.19 22.31
C LYS A 288 13.74 -14.80 20.92
N GLN A 289 13.33 -14.09 19.87
CA GLN A 289 13.53 -14.54 18.49
C GLN A 289 15.01 -14.67 18.12
N GLN A 290 15.83 -13.70 18.52
CA GLN A 290 17.28 -13.71 18.27
C GLN A 290 17.99 -14.80 19.07
N ARG A 291 17.57 -15.11 20.29
CA ARG A 291 18.11 -16.23 21.07
C ARG A 291 17.82 -17.57 20.37
N ARG A 292 16.59 -17.81 19.94
CA ARG A 292 16.21 -19.02 19.19
C ARG A 292 17.07 -19.15 17.92
N HIS A 293 17.24 -18.05 17.16
CA HIS A 293 18.04 -18.06 15.94
C HIS A 293 19.54 -18.26 16.22
N TYR A 294 20.05 -17.70 17.31
CA TYR A 294 21.43 -17.88 17.73
C TYR A 294 21.72 -19.33 18.12
N ASP A 295 20.81 -19.95 18.86
CA ASP A 295 20.96 -21.34 19.31
C ASP A 295 20.73 -22.34 18.16
N ASN A 296 19.70 -22.11 17.32
CA ASN A 296 19.32 -22.97 16.20
C ASN A 296 19.18 -22.17 14.88
N PRO A 297 20.27 -21.87 14.16
CA PRO A 297 20.24 -21.01 12.97
C PRO A 297 19.40 -21.55 11.79
N SER A 298 19.15 -22.85 11.73
CA SER A 298 18.34 -23.50 10.68
C SER A 298 16.85 -23.52 10.99
N GLU A 299 16.45 -23.19 12.21
CA GLU A 299 15.03 -23.14 12.57
C GLU A 299 14.35 -21.89 12.04
N PRO A 300 13.25 -22.01 11.29
CA PRO A 300 12.51 -20.84 10.81
C PRO A 300 11.84 -20.10 11.97
N ILE A 301 11.96 -18.79 12.00
CA ILE A 301 11.32 -17.95 13.01
C ILE A 301 10.02 -17.38 12.41
N PRO A 302 8.84 -17.80 12.88
CA PRO A 302 7.59 -17.23 12.45
C PRO A 302 7.51 -15.75 12.87
N ASN A 303 6.94 -14.91 12.00
CA ASN A 303 6.74 -13.48 12.25
C ASN A 303 8.01 -12.72 12.68
N ARG A 304 9.18 -13.08 12.12
CA ARG A 304 10.47 -12.51 12.46
C ARG A 304 10.46 -10.99 12.37
N ILE A 305 10.76 -10.31 13.47
CA ILE A 305 10.90 -8.86 13.55
C ILE A 305 12.31 -8.48 13.08
N VAL A 306 12.39 -7.57 12.11
CA VAL A 306 13.64 -7.13 11.47
C VAL A 306 13.99 -5.67 11.76
N SER A 307 13.08 -4.91 12.35
CA SER A 307 13.26 -3.51 12.71
C SER A 307 12.60 -3.19 14.04
N LEU A 308 13.33 -2.61 14.96
CA LEU A 308 12.79 -2.14 16.25
C LEU A 308 11.84 -0.95 16.06
N ARG A 309 12.09 -0.10 15.07
CA ARG A 309 11.27 1.10 14.80
C ARG A 309 10.02 0.80 14.02
N GLN A 310 10.04 -0.26 13.23
CA GLN A 310 8.94 -0.73 12.40
C GLN A 310 8.76 -2.24 12.61
N PRO A 311 8.21 -2.66 13.78
CA PRO A 311 8.15 -4.07 14.16
C PRO A 311 7.16 -4.89 13.33
N HIS A 312 6.32 -4.26 12.52
CA HIS A 312 5.40 -4.89 11.58
C HIS A 312 6.09 -5.34 10.27
N VAL A 313 7.26 -4.77 9.93
CA VAL A 313 7.98 -5.14 8.70
C VAL A 313 8.50 -6.56 8.80
N ARG A 314 8.31 -7.34 7.73
CA ARG A 314 8.71 -8.75 7.64
C ARG A 314 9.66 -8.99 6.47
N PRO A 315 10.51 -10.03 6.57
CA PRO A 315 11.26 -10.53 5.42
C PRO A 315 10.31 -11.26 4.47
N ILE A 316 10.32 -10.88 3.18
CA ILE A 316 9.53 -11.51 2.12
C ILE A 316 10.51 -12.14 1.14
N VAL A 317 10.49 -13.47 1.06
CA VAL A 317 11.33 -14.24 0.15
C VAL A 317 10.73 -14.19 -1.26
N ARG A 318 11.50 -13.79 -2.24
CA ARG A 318 11.06 -13.67 -3.65
C ARG A 318 11.73 -14.67 -4.61
N GLY A 319 12.83 -15.29 -4.21
CA GLY A 319 13.54 -16.25 -5.07
C GLY A 319 14.12 -15.67 -6.37
N LYS A 320 14.24 -14.34 -6.49
CA LYS A 320 14.83 -13.69 -7.67
C LYS A 320 16.34 -13.60 -7.57
N ALA A 321 17.05 -13.82 -8.69
CA ALA A 321 18.48 -13.58 -8.78
C ALA A 321 18.78 -12.11 -8.45
N GLY A 322 19.59 -11.86 -7.41
CA GLY A 322 20.04 -10.52 -7.00
C GLY A 322 19.43 -9.98 -5.69
N SER A 323 18.23 -10.40 -5.32
CA SER A 323 17.64 -10.09 -3.98
C SER A 323 16.72 -11.24 -3.58
N GLU A 324 17.25 -12.14 -2.75
CA GLU A 324 16.48 -13.28 -2.26
C GLU A 324 15.37 -12.87 -1.29
N VAL A 325 15.60 -11.77 -0.54
CA VAL A 325 14.69 -11.28 0.51
C VAL A 325 14.50 -9.78 0.38
N GLU A 326 13.26 -9.33 0.35
CA GLU A 326 12.87 -7.93 0.46
C GLU A 326 12.15 -7.69 1.81
N PHE A 327 12.24 -6.48 2.34
CA PHE A 327 11.67 -6.12 3.64
C PHE A 327 10.60 -5.05 3.44
N GLY A 328 9.34 -5.41 3.60
CA GLY A 328 8.23 -4.50 3.32
C GLY A 328 6.89 -5.19 3.35
N GLN A 329 5.95 -4.67 2.58
CA GLN A 329 4.62 -5.26 2.41
C GLN A 329 4.51 -5.95 1.05
N LYS A 330 3.86 -7.11 1.02
CA LYS A 330 3.50 -7.82 -0.21
C LYS A 330 2.15 -7.29 -0.69
N ILE A 331 2.09 -6.96 -1.98
CA ILE A 331 0.89 -6.39 -2.63
C ILE A 331 0.56 -7.27 -3.82
N SER A 332 -0.64 -7.85 -3.84
CA SER A 332 -1.23 -8.48 -5.03
C SER A 332 -2.09 -7.45 -5.74
N ILE A 333 -1.90 -7.31 -7.03
CA ILE A 333 -2.69 -6.39 -7.87
C ILE A 333 -3.39 -7.13 -8.98
N SER A 334 -4.50 -6.54 -9.42
CA SER A 334 -5.11 -6.85 -10.70
C SER A 334 -4.98 -5.68 -11.68
N VAL A 335 -4.98 -5.99 -12.97
CA VAL A 335 -5.07 -4.98 -14.04
C VAL A 335 -6.23 -5.32 -14.93
N VAL A 336 -7.14 -4.35 -15.08
CA VAL A 336 -8.36 -4.42 -15.90
C VAL A 336 -8.49 -3.13 -16.70
N ASN A 337 -8.59 -3.21 -18.01
CA ASN A 337 -8.71 -2.05 -18.91
C ASN A 337 -7.63 -0.98 -18.66
N GLY A 338 -6.44 -1.40 -18.24
CA GLY A 338 -5.33 -0.50 -17.92
C GLY A 338 -5.39 0.15 -16.54
N TYR A 339 -6.43 -0.07 -15.74
CA TYR A 339 -6.49 0.32 -14.33
C TYR A 339 -5.90 -0.76 -13.43
N THR A 340 -5.34 -0.34 -12.32
CA THR A 340 -4.68 -1.20 -11.33
C THR A 340 -5.49 -1.21 -10.04
N PHE A 341 -5.79 -2.39 -9.50
CA PHE A 341 -6.47 -2.55 -8.22
C PHE A 341 -5.62 -3.36 -7.26
N ILE A 342 -5.63 -3.00 -5.98
CA ILE A 342 -5.00 -3.80 -4.93
C ILE A 342 -6.00 -4.86 -4.50
N GLU A 343 -5.67 -6.13 -4.75
CA GLU A 343 -6.50 -7.26 -4.38
C GLU A 343 -6.20 -7.77 -2.98
N ASN A 344 -4.92 -7.78 -2.61
CA ASN A 344 -4.47 -8.09 -1.26
C ASN A 344 -3.20 -7.32 -0.93
N GLN A 345 -3.09 -6.91 0.33
CA GLN A 345 -1.96 -6.15 0.85
C GLN A 345 -1.67 -6.57 2.29
N SER A 346 -0.45 -7.03 2.54
CA SER A 346 -0.06 -7.53 3.86
C SER A 346 1.42 -7.32 4.13
N TRP A 347 1.75 -7.04 5.39
CA TRP A 347 3.12 -7.05 5.88
C TRP A 347 3.68 -8.47 6.06
N ASN A 348 2.81 -9.44 6.22
CA ASN A 348 3.20 -10.85 6.23
C ASN A 348 3.24 -11.40 4.80
N ASN A 349 4.16 -12.33 4.57
CA ASN A 349 4.17 -13.05 3.30
C ASN A 349 2.93 -13.92 3.17
N PHE A 350 2.34 -13.95 1.99
CA PHE A 350 1.20 -14.81 1.64
C PHE A 350 1.46 -15.52 0.31
N ALA A 351 0.84 -16.69 0.12
CA ALA A 351 0.86 -17.38 -1.15
C ALA A 351 -0.01 -16.62 -2.17
N GLU A 352 0.54 -16.29 -3.33
CA GLU A 352 -0.15 -15.48 -4.35
C GLU A 352 -1.44 -16.14 -4.85
N GLY A 353 -1.42 -17.45 -4.99
CA GLY A 353 -2.57 -18.23 -5.46
C GLY A 353 -3.85 -18.09 -4.63
N ILE A 354 -3.75 -17.73 -3.34
CA ILE A 354 -4.95 -17.55 -2.50
C ILE A 354 -5.79 -16.32 -2.87
N THR A 355 -5.23 -15.40 -3.67
CA THR A 355 -5.92 -14.15 -4.03
C THR A 355 -6.78 -14.28 -5.27
N LEU A 356 -6.65 -15.35 -6.08
CA LEU A 356 -7.29 -15.48 -7.38
C LEU A 356 -8.82 -15.45 -7.28
N ILE A 357 -9.41 -16.28 -6.44
CA ILE A 357 -10.87 -16.41 -6.30
C ILE A 357 -11.46 -15.08 -5.85
N ALA A 358 -10.91 -14.48 -4.79
CA ALA A 358 -11.37 -13.18 -4.30
C ALA A 358 -11.24 -12.08 -5.36
N SER A 359 -10.20 -12.12 -6.20
CA SER A 359 -10.00 -11.15 -7.28
C SER A 359 -11.00 -11.36 -8.42
N ALA A 360 -11.36 -12.61 -8.72
CA ALA A 360 -12.39 -12.93 -9.72
C ALA A 360 -13.80 -12.50 -9.25
N GLU A 361 -14.11 -12.66 -7.96
CA GLU A 361 -15.35 -12.17 -7.38
C GLU A 361 -15.45 -10.64 -7.43
N LYS A 362 -14.40 -9.92 -7.05
CA LYS A 362 -14.34 -8.46 -7.19
C LYS A 362 -14.46 -8.01 -8.65
N TYR A 363 -13.92 -8.79 -9.59
CA TYR A 363 -14.11 -8.51 -11.01
C TYR A 363 -15.59 -8.61 -11.38
N ARG A 364 -16.29 -9.68 -10.93
CA ARG A 364 -17.73 -9.86 -11.12
C ARG A 364 -18.54 -8.72 -10.50
N GLU A 365 -18.20 -8.29 -9.29
CA GLU A 365 -18.85 -7.13 -8.64
C GLU A 365 -18.69 -5.84 -9.46
N ARG A 366 -17.54 -5.63 -10.12
CA ARG A 366 -17.27 -4.45 -10.97
C ARG A 366 -17.99 -4.49 -12.30
N HIS A 367 -18.15 -5.67 -12.90
CA HIS A 367 -18.56 -5.83 -14.30
C HIS A 367 -19.89 -6.55 -14.48
N GLY A 368 -20.48 -7.10 -13.41
CA GLY A 368 -21.68 -7.93 -13.46
C GLY A 368 -21.45 -9.36 -13.97
N VAL A 369 -20.29 -9.66 -14.55
CA VAL A 369 -19.91 -10.95 -15.12
C VAL A 369 -18.48 -11.34 -14.72
N TYR A 370 -18.15 -12.63 -14.77
CA TYR A 370 -16.79 -13.08 -14.60
C TYR A 370 -15.88 -12.73 -15.80
N PRO A 371 -14.56 -12.69 -15.63
CA PRO A 371 -13.64 -12.51 -16.76
C PRO A 371 -13.66 -13.74 -17.67
N GLU A 372 -13.51 -13.55 -18.97
CA GLU A 372 -13.30 -14.63 -19.93
C GLU A 372 -11.98 -15.36 -19.67
N ALA A 373 -10.93 -14.59 -19.29
CA ALA A 373 -9.61 -15.12 -19.00
C ALA A 373 -8.98 -14.48 -17.76
N ILE A 374 -8.29 -15.30 -16.97
CA ILE A 374 -7.39 -14.86 -15.91
C ILE A 374 -5.97 -15.16 -16.33
N LEU A 375 -5.13 -14.12 -16.43
CA LEU A 375 -3.72 -14.21 -16.75
C LEU A 375 -2.89 -14.03 -15.48
N ALA A 376 -2.25 -15.11 -15.04
CA ALA A 376 -1.50 -15.13 -13.78
C ALA A 376 -0.26 -16.03 -13.89
N ASP A 377 0.65 -15.96 -12.92
CA ASP A 377 1.83 -16.82 -12.87
C ASP A 377 1.47 -18.26 -12.47
N LYS A 378 2.43 -19.17 -12.62
CA LYS A 378 2.29 -20.61 -12.25
C LYS A 378 1.86 -20.82 -10.80
N THR A 379 2.26 -19.93 -9.91
CA THR A 379 1.91 -19.96 -8.48
C THR A 379 0.41 -19.86 -8.20
N TYR A 380 -0.37 -19.31 -9.13
CA TYR A 380 -1.83 -19.23 -9.06
C TYR A 380 -2.54 -20.52 -9.50
N ARG A 381 -1.84 -21.49 -10.09
CA ARG A 381 -2.41 -22.74 -10.61
C ARG A 381 -2.44 -23.84 -9.55
N ASN A 382 -3.08 -23.60 -8.44
CA ASN A 382 -3.44 -24.66 -7.49
C ASN A 382 -4.76 -25.34 -7.92
N ARG A 383 -5.09 -26.47 -7.31
CA ARG A 383 -6.27 -27.27 -7.67
C ARG A 383 -7.56 -26.49 -7.46
N GLU A 384 -7.70 -25.80 -6.34
CA GLU A 384 -8.85 -24.99 -5.97
C GLU A 384 -9.16 -23.91 -7.03
N ASN A 385 -8.15 -23.15 -7.43
CA ASN A 385 -8.30 -22.10 -8.47
C ASN A 385 -8.64 -22.68 -9.84
N ILE A 386 -8.09 -23.84 -10.20
CA ILE A 386 -8.40 -24.50 -11.48
C ILE A 386 -9.86 -24.98 -11.47
N ASP A 387 -10.31 -25.58 -10.39
CA ASP A 387 -11.68 -26.09 -10.27
C ASP A 387 -12.68 -24.92 -10.27
N PHE A 388 -12.42 -23.84 -9.53
CA PHE A 388 -13.21 -22.60 -9.55
C PHE A 388 -13.30 -22.01 -10.98
N CYS A 389 -12.17 -21.85 -11.68
CA CYS A 389 -12.16 -21.30 -13.03
C CYS A 389 -12.95 -22.19 -14.01
N LYS A 390 -12.88 -23.51 -13.85
CA LYS A 390 -13.62 -24.46 -14.68
C LYS A 390 -15.12 -24.39 -14.42
N GLU A 391 -15.53 -24.27 -13.17
CA GLU A 391 -16.94 -24.14 -12.75
C GLU A 391 -17.60 -22.88 -13.34
N HIS A 392 -16.87 -21.77 -13.32
CA HIS A 392 -17.36 -20.48 -13.82
C HIS A 392 -17.01 -20.22 -15.30
N GLY A 393 -16.49 -21.21 -16.06
CA GLY A 393 -16.15 -21.05 -17.47
C GLY A 393 -15.02 -20.05 -17.74
N ILE A 394 -14.13 -19.82 -16.79
CA ILE A 394 -13.00 -18.89 -16.88
C ILE A 394 -11.78 -19.60 -17.42
N ARG A 395 -11.13 -19.05 -18.43
CA ARG A 395 -9.86 -19.56 -18.93
C ARG A 395 -8.70 -19.09 -18.04
N LEU A 396 -8.05 -19.99 -17.31
CA LEU A 396 -6.85 -19.71 -16.53
C LEU A 396 -5.59 -19.93 -17.36
N SER A 397 -4.72 -18.90 -17.48
CA SER A 397 -3.45 -18.98 -18.23
C SER A 397 -2.46 -20.01 -17.67
N GLY A 398 -1.52 -20.41 -18.51
CA GLY A 398 -0.45 -21.35 -18.14
C GLY A 398 -0.72 -22.81 -18.54
N PRO A 399 0.27 -23.72 -18.36
CA PRO A 399 0.20 -25.09 -18.83
C PRO A 399 -0.88 -25.89 -18.10
N ARG A 400 -1.62 -26.71 -18.82
CA ARG A 400 -2.57 -27.68 -18.23
C ARG A 400 -1.85 -28.66 -17.33
N LEU A 401 -2.52 -29.13 -16.29
CA LEU A 401 -2.01 -30.22 -15.44
C LEU A 401 -2.00 -31.52 -16.24
N GLY A 402 -0.87 -32.24 -16.23
CA GLY A 402 -0.69 -33.48 -16.94
C GLY A 402 0.07 -33.36 -18.29
N ARG A 403 0.28 -34.48 -18.97
CA ARG A 403 0.98 -34.52 -20.27
C ARG A 403 0.03 -34.08 -21.37
N PRO A 404 0.32 -33.00 -22.14
CA PRO A 404 -0.54 -32.53 -23.23
C PRO A 404 -0.51 -33.54 -24.40
N LYS A 405 -1.62 -33.62 -25.14
CA LYS A 405 -1.68 -34.38 -26.40
C LYS A 405 -0.84 -33.68 -27.47
N ALA A 406 -0.20 -34.45 -28.35
CA ALA A 406 0.69 -33.91 -29.37
C ALA A 406 -0.01 -32.85 -30.28
N SER A 407 -1.28 -33.05 -30.61
CA SER A 407 -2.09 -32.14 -31.43
C SER A 407 -2.43 -30.81 -30.73
N GLU A 408 -2.35 -30.75 -29.42
CA GLU A 408 -2.69 -29.54 -28.63
C GLU A 408 -1.45 -28.69 -28.31
N ILE A 409 -0.23 -29.23 -28.60
CA ILE A 409 1.02 -28.57 -28.16
C ILE A 409 1.24 -27.26 -28.90
N GLU A 410 0.95 -27.19 -30.20
CA GLU A 410 1.20 -25.99 -31.02
C GLU A 410 0.22 -24.88 -30.77
N ALA A 411 -1.08 -25.19 -30.70
CA ALA A 411 -2.13 -24.23 -30.31
C ALA A 411 -1.94 -23.70 -28.89
N ASN A 412 -1.53 -24.57 -27.97
CA ASN A 412 -1.21 -24.18 -26.59
C ASN A 412 0.02 -23.26 -26.51
N LYS A 413 1.02 -23.42 -27.37
CA LYS A 413 2.19 -22.53 -27.42
C LYS A 413 1.84 -21.13 -27.90
N GLU A 414 1.03 -21.01 -28.95
CA GLU A 414 0.60 -19.71 -29.47
C GLU A 414 -0.23 -18.94 -28.41
N GLN A 415 -1.19 -19.62 -27.77
CA GLN A 415 -1.99 -19.01 -26.70
C GLN A 415 -1.12 -18.63 -25.50
N ALA A 416 -0.20 -19.49 -25.08
CA ALA A 416 0.72 -19.19 -23.98
C ALA A 416 1.63 -17.99 -24.28
N TYR A 417 2.04 -17.83 -25.55
CA TYR A 417 2.81 -16.65 -25.97
C TYR A 417 1.96 -15.38 -25.91
N LYS A 418 0.71 -15.40 -26.40
CA LYS A 418 -0.23 -14.27 -26.30
C LYS A 418 -0.48 -13.89 -24.84
N ASP A 419 -0.78 -14.87 -23.99
CA ASP A 419 -0.99 -14.68 -22.56
C ASP A 419 0.25 -14.06 -21.86
N SER A 420 1.46 -14.49 -22.26
CA SER A 420 2.71 -13.94 -21.75
C SER A 420 2.92 -12.48 -22.17
N CYS A 421 2.62 -12.14 -23.44
CA CYS A 421 2.70 -10.78 -23.93
C CYS A 421 1.70 -9.84 -23.20
N GLU A 422 0.47 -10.30 -23.01
CA GLU A 422 -0.53 -9.52 -22.26
C GLU A 422 -0.16 -9.37 -20.78
N ARG A 423 0.42 -10.41 -20.18
CA ARG A 423 0.87 -10.35 -18.78
C ARG A 423 2.00 -9.34 -18.56
N ASN A 424 2.79 -8.97 -19.57
CA ASN A 424 3.80 -7.92 -19.46
C ASN A 424 3.20 -6.55 -19.06
N ILE A 425 1.88 -6.35 -19.26
CA ILE A 425 1.19 -5.13 -18.83
C ILE A 425 1.31 -4.94 -17.32
N VAL A 426 1.15 -6.01 -16.52
CA VAL A 426 1.26 -5.92 -15.05
C VAL A 426 2.68 -5.60 -14.61
N GLU A 427 3.69 -6.15 -15.29
CA GLU A 427 5.09 -5.81 -15.01
C GLU A 427 5.38 -4.33 -15.33
N GLY A 428 4.80 -3.81 -16.41
CA GLY A 428 4.83 -2.39 -16.75
C GLY A 428 4.17 -1.53 -15.69
N ARG A 429 3.05 -1.99 -15.09
CA ARG A 429 2.39 -1.30 -13.98
C ARG A 429 3.28 -1.26 -12.72
N PHE A 430 3.93 -2.35 -12.36
CA PHE A 430 4.90 -2.36 -11.27
C PHE A 430 6.09 -1.42 -11.55
N GLY A 431 6.59 -1.43 -12.77
CA GLY A 431 7.66 -0.51 -13.19
C GLY A 431 7.27 0.96 -12.98
N ILE A 432 6.10 1.36 -13.47
CA ILE A 432 5.56 2.71 -13.31
C ILE A 432 5.36 3.06 -11.83
N GLY A 433 4.71 2.16 -11.07
CA GLY A 433 4.48 2.36 -9.64
C GLY A 433 5.78 2.54 -8.85
N LYS A 434 6.78 1.72 -9.13
CA LYS A 434 8.09 1.78 -8.45
C LYS A 434 8.93 2.98 -8.88
N GLN A 435 8.98 3.32 -10.17
CA GLN A 435 9.85 4.39 -10.67
C GLN A 435 9.25 5.79 -10.46
N ARG A 436 7.92 5.92 -10.54
CA ARG A 436 7.28 7.22 -10.57
C ARG A 436 6.45 7.55 -9.33
N TYR A 437 5.79 6.55 -8.74
CA TYR A 437 4.79 6.76 -7.68
C TYR A 437 5.19 6.18 -6.32
N GLY A 438 6.47 5.96 -6.06
CA GLY A 438 6.98 5.66 -4.72
C GLY A 438 6.81 4.21 -4.24
N LEU A 439 6.25 3.28 -5.04
CA LEU A 439 6.14 1.86 -4.62
C LEU A 439 7.49 1.15 -4.44
N ASN A 440 8.60 1.78 -4.81
CA ASN A 440 9.95 1.26 -4.57
C ASN A 440 10.42 1.47 -3.14
N ARG A 441 9.78 2.36 -2.36
CA ARG A 441 10.15 2.65 -0.98
C ARG A 441 9.02 3.35 -0.24
N ILE A 442 8.44 2.67 0.74
CA ILE A 442 7.39 3.20 1.60
C ILE A 442 8.02 3.93 2.78
N TYR A 443 7.81 5.23 2.88
CA TYR A 443 8.42 6.09 3.90
C TYR A 443 7.62 6.17 5.19
N ALA A 444 6.33 5.87 5.15
CA ALA A 444 5.49 5.85 6.34
C ALA A 444 5.95 4.78 7.34
N ARG A 445 6.03 5.16 8.61
CA ARG A 445 6.61 4.32 9.66
C ARG A 445 5.62 3.46 10.42
N LEU A 446 4.33 3.79 10.36
CA LEU A 446 3.26 3.01 10.98
C LEU A 446 2.69 2.01 9.95
N ALA A 447 2.27 0.85 10.40
CA ALA A 447 1.70 -0.16 9.52
C ALA A 447 0.53 0.39 8.69
N LEU A 448 -0.45 1.01 9.35
CA LEU A 448 -1.63 1.57 8.70
C LEU A 448 -1.28 2.66 7.68
N THR A 449 -0.45 3.64 8.05
CA THR A 449 -0.08 4.72 7.13
C THR A 449 0.79 4.22 5.97
N GLY A 450 1.59 3.16 6.17
CA GLY A 450 2.35 2.51 5.09
C GLY A 450 1.44 1.77 4.10
N GLU A 451 0.34 1.20 4.58
CA GLU A 451 -0.67 0.60 3.73
C GLU A 451 -1.43 1.67 2.91
N VAL A 452 -1.79 2.78 3.56
CA VAL A 452 -2.41 3.94 2.89
C VAL A 452 -1.48 4.54 1.84
N GLU A 453 -0.19 4.72 2.13
CA GLU A 453 0.81 5.23 1.17
C GLU A 453 0.87 4.37 -0.08
N ALA A 454 0.94 3.05 0.05
CA ALA A 454 0.96 2.15 -1.09
C ALA A 454 -0.36 2.17 -1.89
N ALA A 455 -1.51 2.24 -1.22
CA ALA A 455 -2.81 2.37 -1.87
C ALA A 455 -2.95 3.71 -2.63
N MET A 456 -2.48 4.81 -2.04
CA MET A 456 -2.43 6.13 -2.71
C MET A 456 -1.53 6.11 -3.95
N ASN A 457 -0.40 5.41 -3.90
CA ASN A 457 0.48 5.26 -5.06
C ASN A 457 -0.24 4.59 -6.23
N VAL A 458 -1.04 3.55 -5.96
CA VAL A 458 -1.86 2.88 -6.99
C VAL A 458 -2.99 3.80 -7.48
N LEU A 459 -3.65 4.53 -6.59
CA LEU A 459 -4.65 5.54 -6.97
C LEU A 459 -4.04 6.59 -7.91
N CYS A 460 -2.85 7.12 -7.60
CA CYS A 460 -2.14 8.07 -8.46
C CYS A 460 -1.86 7.50 -9.86
N MET A 461 -1.52 6.21 -9.96
CA MET A 461 -1.33 5.53 -11.24
C MET A 461 -2.61 5.53 -12.08
N ASN A 462 -3.76 5.29 -11.46
CA ASN A 462 -5.06 5.22 -12.15
C ASN A 462 -5.58 6.59 -12.55
N VAL A 463 -5.49 7.59 -11.69
CA VAL A 463 -5.82 8.98 -12.05
C VAL A 463 -4.94 9.47 -13.20
N ALA A 464 -3.65 9.14 -13.21
CA ALA A 464 -2.76 9.48 -14.31
C ALA A 464 -3.07 8.69 -15.60
N HIS A 465 -3.56 7.45 -15.49
CA HIS A 465 -4.04 6.67 -16.63
C HIS A 465 -5.25 7.35 -17.27
N GLN A 466 -6.25 7.73 -16.47
CA GLN A 466 -7.44 8.43 -16.94
C GLN A 466 -7.11 9.81 -17.52
N LEU A 467 -6.22 10.58 -16.87
CA LEU A 467 -5.74 11.85 -17.38
C LEU A 467 -5.16 11.71 -18.80
N ARG A 468 -4.35 10.66 -19.04
CA ARG A 468 -3.80 10.36 -20.37
C ARG A 468 -4.91 10.04 -21.37
N ALA A 469 -5.89 9.24 -20.99
CA ALA A 469 -7.03 8.90 -21.86
C ALA A 469 -7.80 10.16 -22.28
N ILE A 470 -7.97 11.13 -21.40
CA ILE A 470 -8.61 12.43 -21.71
C ILE A 470 -7.74 13.28 -22.62
N LEU A 471 -6.43 13.38 -22.37
CA LEU A 471 -5.53 14.29 -23.10
C LEU A 471 -5.07 13.75 -24.47
N LEU A 472 -4.91 12.44 -24.65
CA LEU A 472 -4.40 11.85 -25.90
C LEU A 472 -5.22 12.22 -27.15
N PRO A 473 -6.57 12.17 -27.14
CA PRO A 473 -7.37 12.59 -28.29
C PRO A 473 -7.14 14.06 -28.67
N LEU A 474 -6.97 14.93 -27.67
CA LEU A 474 -6.74 16.36 -27.87
C LEU A 474 -5.38 16.65 -28.51
N VAL A 475 -4.32 15.96 -28.02
CA VAL A 475 -2.97 16.06 -28.60
C VAL A 475 -2.93 15.54 -30.04
N LYS A 476 -3.66 14.44 -30.33
CA LYS A 476 -3.77 13.93 -31.70
C LYS A 476 -4.43 14.95 -32.64
N ARG A 477 -5.52 15.60 -32.21
CA ARG A 477 -6.18 16.64 -33.01
C ARG A 477 -5.28 17.85 -33.29
N LEU A 478 -4.45 18.26 -32.31
CA LEU A 478 -3.49 19.36 -32.48
C LEU A 478 -2.32 19.04 -33.43
N ARG A 479 -2.02 17.76 -33.67
CA ARG A 479 -0.97 17.31 -34.59
C ARG A 479 -1.47 17.13 -36.03
N THR A 480 -2.78 17.15 -36.25
CA THR A 480 -3.42 16.99 -37.56
C THR A 480 -3.85 18.34 -38.16
N VAL A 481 -3.59 19.44 -37.47
CA VAL A 481 -3.66 20.83 -37.93
C VAL A 481 -2.24 21.35 -38.12
#